data_a036b2afcfb5e60bf8d57367463f8cff
#
_entry.id   a036b2afcfb5e60bf8d57367463f8cff
#
_cell.length_a   1.000
_cell.length_b   1.000
_cell.length_c   1.000
_cell.angle_alpha   90.00
_cell.angle_beta   90.00
_cell.angle_gamma   90.00
#
_symmetry.space_group_name_H-M   'P 1'
#
loop_
_entity.id
_entity.type
_entity.pdbx_description
1 polymer ?
#
loop_
_entity_poly.entity_id
_entity_poly.type
_entity_poly.pdbx_seq_one_letter_code
_entity_poly.pdbx_strand_id
1 'polypeptide(L)'
;MTLRVLATILVLLGTGLLWAADVPAQDAGPSPGSEEAMAAVTAAEGEAGVGEARDFLVDMLWTNTEEHWHNGRWEEAIRLCRQIVEIDPHFVEAYTGAAWMLWSMDEDEAAIELYRAGVTANPDRYEIYHDFGMYYFHEKDYDKAVEQFRGSVENDAPAYYQHMLPNCLERGGHAEEALEEWRALLKRFPEDPIAPRHIKALEEQLAE
;
A
#
# COMPACT_ATOMS: atom_id res chain seq x y z
N MET A 1 22.51 -4.03 -4.54
CA MET A 1 21.20 -3.49 -4.94
C MET A 1 20.69 -4.38 -6.07
N THR A 2 19.71 -5.19 -5.80
CA THR A 2 19.14 -6.16 -6.75
C THR A 2 18.33 -5.44 -7.82
N LEU A 3 18.09 -6.09 -8.95
CA LEU A 3 17.30 -5.55 -10.08
C LEU A 3 15.86 -5.16 -9.65
N ARG A 4 15.33 -5.82 -8.60
CA ARG A 4 14.03 -5.53 -7.98
C ARG A 4 13.96 -4.10 -7.43
N VAL A 5 14.99 -3.64 -6.71
CA VAL A 5 15.03 -2.27 -6.13
C VAL A 5 14.98 -1.19 -7.20
N LEU A 6 15.63 -1.40 -8.35
CA LEU A 6 15.64 -0.42 -9.44
C LEU A 6 14.28 -0.28 -10.15
N ALA A 7 13.55 -1.38 -10.32
CA ALA A 7 12.24 -1.36 -10.98
C ALA A 7 11.17 -0.67 -10.09
N THR A 8 11.23 -0.89 -8.77
CA THR A 8 10.24 -0.34 -7.82
C THR A 8 10.50 1.14 -7.53
N ILE A 9 11.76 1.58 -7.47
CA ILE A 9 12.10 3.00 -7.33
C ILE A 9 11.53 3.83 -8.51
N LEU A 10 11.46 3.26 -9.72
CA LEU A 10 10.92 3.96 -10.89
C LEU A 10 9.37 4.13 -10.81
N VAL A 11 8.67 3.20 -10.19
CA VAL A 11 7.21 3.27 -10.01
C VAL A 11 6.83 4.27 -8.90
N LEU A 12 7.58 4.30 -7.79
CA LEU A 12 7.35 5.24 -6.70
C LEU A 12 7.78 6.68 -7.02
N LEU A 13 8.80 6.86 -7.87
CA LEU A 13 9.20 8.20 -8.35
C LEU A 13 8.18 8.80 -9.33
N GLY A 14 7.33 7.99 -9.97
CA GLY A 14 6.27 8.47 -10.88
C GLY A 14 5.07 9.12 -10.17
N THR A 15 4.82 8.78 -8.92
CA THR A 15 3.73 9.35 -8.12
C THR A 15 4.18 10.35 -7.06
N GLY A 16 5.48 10.34 -6.69
CA GLY A 16 6.06 11.18 -5.64
C GLY A 16 6.73 12.48 -6.13
N LEU A 17 6.78 12.76 -7.44
CA LEU A 17 7.54 13.90 -8.00
C LEU A 17 6.86 15.26 -7.88
N LEU A 18 5.77 15.39 -7.10
CA LEU A 18 5.12 16.68 -6.86
C LEU A 18 5.30 17.23 -5.44
N TRP A 19 6.10 16.60 -4.58
CA TRP A 19 6.29 17.12 -3.21
C TRP A 19 7.72 17.11 -2.67
N ALA A 20 8.72 17.24 -3.51
CA ALA A 20 10.11 17.49 -3.10
C ALA A 20 10.51 18.95 -3.40
N ALA A 21 9.66 19.91 -3.00
CA ALA A 21 10.03 21.32 -3.00
C ALA A 21 9.91 21.85 -1.57
N ASP A 22 11.07 22.05 -0.93
CA ASP A 22 11.28 22.88 0.25
C ASP A 22 10.45 22.54 1.51
N VAL A 23 10.68 21.39 2.14
CA VAL A 23 10.46 21.27 3.58
C VAL A 23 11.77 21.66 4.27
N PRO A 24 11.82 22.79 4.99
CA PRO A 24 12.98 23.12 5.80
C PRO A 24 13.14 22.06 6.89
N ALA A 25 14.39 21.65 7.14
CA ALA A 25 14.80 20.65 8.12
C ALA A 25 14.55 21.07 9.60
N GLN A 26 13.41 21.71 9.91
CA GLN A 26 13.12 22.32 11.20
C GLN A 26 11.94 21.72 11.98
N ASP A 27 11.22 20.73 11.42
CA ASP A 27 10.13 20.08 12.15
C ASP A 27 10.30 18.54 12.17
N ALA A 28 11.46 18.08 12.62
CA ALA A 28 11.53 16.71 13.16
C ALA A 28 10.79 16.76 14.50
N GLY A 29 9.61 16.14 14.55
CA GLY A 29 8.83 16.00 15.77
C GLY A 29 9.66 15.39 16.91
N PRO A 30 9.18 15.42 18.16
CA PRO A 30 9.92 14.94 19.30
C PRO A 30 10.33 13.47 19.10
N SER A 31 11.58 13.14 19.46
CA SER A 31 12.07 11.76 19.32
C SER A 31 11.32 10.81 20.27
N PRO A 32 11.12 9.54 19.88
CA PRO A 32 10.50 8.53 20.74
C PRO A 32 11.21 8.43 22.08
N GLY A 33 10.48 8.61 23.20
CA GLY A 33 11.04 8.63 24.54
C GLY A 33 11.53 10.01 25.00
N SER A 34 11.33 11.07 24.23
CA SER A 34 11.58 12.43 24.71
C SER A 34 10.65 12.81 25.87
N GLU A 35 11.11 13.74 26.71
CA GLU A 35 10.31 14.25 27.84
C GLU A 35 8.97 14.86 27.35
N GLU A 36 8.94 15.40 26.15
CA GLU A 36 7.80 15.99 25.47
C GLU A 36 6.78 14.93 25.00
N ALA A 37 7.25 13.78 24.47
CA ALA A 37 6.40 12.64 24.13
C ALA A 37 5.79 12.01 25.40
N MET A 38 6.57 11.89 26.48
CA MET A 38 6.09 11.39 27.76
C MET A 38 5.13 12.36 28.43
N ALA A 39 5.34 13.68 28.32
CA ALA A 39 4.43 14.71 28.83
C ALA A 39 3.08 14.69 28.10
N ALA A 40 3.06 14.48 26.79
CA ALA A 40 1.81 14.36 26.02
C ALA A 40 0.98 13.15 26.47
N VAL A 41 1.64 12.00 26.70
CA VAL A 41 0.98 10.78 27.22
C VAL A 41 0.44 10.96 28.63
N THR A 42 1.15 11.69 29.50
CA THR A 42 0.73 11.93 30.90
C THR A 42 -0.34 13.03 31.02
N ALA A 43 -0.46 13.93 30.05
CA ALA A 43 -1.50 14.97 30.03
C ALA A 43 -2.87 14.46 29.56
N ALA A 44 -2.96 13.22 29.07
CA ALA A 44 -4.16 12.59 28.59
C ALA A 44 -5.06 12.16 29.77
N GLU A 45 -5.98 13.03 30.19
CA GLU A 45 -7.02 12.71 31.17
C GLU A 45 -8.31 12.28 30.44
N GLY A 46 -8.72 11.00 30.62
CA GLY A 46 -9.94 10.43 30.04
C GLY A 46 -9.77 9.76 28.67
N GLU A 47 -10.84 9.12 28.16
CA GLU A 47 -10.80 8.36 26.88
C GLU A 47 -10.39 9.22 25.67
N ALA A 48 -10.83 10.48 25.61
CA ALA A 48 -10.46 11.42 24.56
C ALA A 48 -8.95 11.71 24.57
N GLY A 49 -8.38 11.96 25.74
CA GLY A 49 -6.95 12.25 25.89
C GLY A 49 -6.06 11.03 25.63
N VAL A 50 -6.54 9.80 25.90
CA VAL A 50 -5.84 8.56 25.53
C VAL A 50 -5.79 8.41 24.01
N GLY A 51 -6.89 8.76 23.29
CA GLY A 51 -6.93 8.78 21.83
C GLY A 51 -5.92 9.75 21.23
N GLU A 52 -5.91 11.00 21.71
CA GLU A 52 -4.95 12.03 21.25
C GLU A 52 -3.50 11.64 21.50
N ALA A 53 -3.20 11.04 22.65
CA ALA A 53 -1.86 10.57 22.97
C ALA A 53 -1.42 9.39 22.09
N ARG A 54 -2.35 8.49 21.75
CA ARG A 54 -2.10 7.39 20.82
C ARG A 54 -1.79 7.94 19.43
N ASP A 55 -2.62 8.84 18.91
CA ASP A 55 -2.46 9.42 17.58
C ASP A 55 -1.13 10.19 17.49
N PHE A 56 -0.77 10.96 18.51
CA PHE A 56 0.52 11.63 18.60
C PHE A 56 1.71 10.63 18.57
N LEU A 57 1.60 9.51 19.28
CA LEU A 57 2.64 8.47 19.29
C LEU A 57 2.77 7.82 17.89
N VAL A 58 1.65 7.53 17.23
CA VAL A 58 1.65 6.96 15.87
C VAL A 58 2.30 7.92 14.90
N ASP A 59 1.93 9.20 14.91
CA ASP A 59 2.51 10.23 14.03
C ASP A 59 4.02 10.38 14.24
N MET A 60 4.46 10.39 15.51
CA MET A 60 5.87 10.48 15.84
C MET A 60 6.65 9.23 15.37
N LEU A 61 6.11 8.03 15.57
CA LEU A 61 6.72 6.79 15.09
C LEU A 61 6.77 6.76 13.58
N TRP A 62 5.70 7.21 12.91
CA TRP A 62 5.64 7.28 11.45
C TRP A 62 6.67 8.24 10.88
N THR A 63 6.80 9.44 11.43
CA THR A 63 7.82 10.42 11.03
C THR A 63 9.23 9.83 11.14
N ASN A 64 9.53 9.10 12.22
CA ASN A 64 10.81 8.41 12.39
C ASN A 64 10.97 7.25 11.40
N THR A 65 9.89 6.54 11.08
CA THR A 65 9.89 5.48 10.06
C THR A 65 10.30 6.04 8.70
N GLU A 66 9.72 7.15 8.28
CA GLU A 66 10.05 7.82 7.02
C GLU A 66 11.52 8.26 7.00
N GLU A 67 12.04 8.83 8.10
CA GLU A 67 13.45 9.21 8.20
C GLU A 67 14.37 7.99 8.04
N HIS A 68 14.08 6.88 8.72
CA HIS A 68 14.87 5.66 8.61
C HIS A 68 14.79 5.08 7.20
N TRP A 69 13.60 5.05 6.59
CA TRP A 69 13.40 4.58 5.22
C TRP A 69 14.23 5.39 4.22
N HIS A 70 14.15 6.71 4.23
CA HIS A 70 14.90 7.59 3.33
C HIS A 70 16.42 7.47 3.50
N ASN A 71 16.88 7.15 4.70
CA ASN A 71 18.30 6.93 4.98
C ASN A 71 18.76 5.48 4.74
N GLY A 72 17.91 4.60 4.19
CA GLY A 72 18.23 3.20 3.91
C GLY A 72 18.36 2.31 5.15
N ARG A 73 17.89 2.76 6.31
CA ARG A 73 17.85 2.01 7.56
C ARG A 73 16.53 1.22 7.67
N TRP A 74 16.35 0.29 6.75
CA TRP A 74 15.06 -0.39 6.57
C TRP A 74 14.67 -1.30 7.73
N GLU A 75 15.63 -1.96 8.37
CA GLU A 75 15.39 -2.81 9.56
C GLU A 75 14.77 -2.00 10.71
N GLU A 76 15.29 -0.78 10.95
CA GLU A 76 14.75 0.14 11.93
C GLU A 76 13.35 0.65 11.53
N ALA A 77 13.15 1.00 10.26
CA ALA A 77 11.85 1.43 9.76
C ALA A 77 10.80 0.31 9.92
N ILE A 78 11.12 -0.94 9.55
CA ILE A 78 10.25 -2.11 9.73
C ILE A 78 9.90 -2.31 11.21
N ARG A 79 10.89 -2.17 12.10
CA ARG A 79 10.65 -2.29 13.55
C ARG A 79 9.68 -1.24 14.06
N LEU A 80 9.80 0.01 13.59
CA LEU A 80 8.87 1.09 13.95
C LEU A 80 7.46 0.84 13.37
N CYS A 81 7.33 0.38 12.12
CA CYS A 81 6.05 -0.02 11.54
C CYS A 81 5.36 -1.10 12.39
N ARG A 82 6.09 -2.11 12.88
CA ARG A 82 5.54 -3.14 13.77
C ARG A 82 5.03 -2.55 15.09
N GLN A 83 5.72 -1.55 15.65
CA GLN A 83 5.24 -0.84 16.84
C GLN A 83 3.97 -0.03 16.55
N ILE A 84 3.90 0.62 15.38
CA ILE A 84 2.72 1.38 14.97
C ILE A 84 1.50 0.46 14.91
N VAL A 85 1.57 -0.68 14.25
CA VAL A 85 0.42 -1.59 14.12
C VAL A 85 0.01 -2.27 15.42
N GLU A 86 0.90 -2.34 16.41
CA GLU A 86 0.56 -2.75 17.79
C GLU A 86 -0.25 -1.67 18.52
N ILE A 87 0.01 -0.39 18.25
CA ILE A 87 -0.66 0.77 18.85
C ILE A 87 -1.95 1.09 18.11
N ASP A 88 -1.89 1.12 16.79
CA ASP A 88 -3.01 1.35 15.88
C ASP A 88 -3.06 0.28 14.78
N PRO A 89 -3.84 -0.79 14.97
CA PRO A 89 -4.00 -1.85 13.97
C PRO A 89 -4.66 -1.37 12.66
N HIS A 90 -5.22 -0.16 12.64
CA HIS A 90 -5.86 0.39 11.43
C HIS A 90 -4.96 1.32 10.60
N PHE A 91 -3.72 1.48 11.00
CA PHE A 91 -2.72 2.25 10.25
C PHE A 91 -2.17 1.41 9.08
N VAL A 92 -2.88 1.42 7.94
CA VAL A 92 -2.61 0.56 6.76
C VAL A 92 -1.20 0.77 6.21
N GLU A 93 -0.72 2.02 6.19
CA GLU A 93 0.57 2.42 5.63
C GLU A 93 1.76 1.72 6.32
N ALA A 94 1.63 1.41 7.62
CA ALA A 94 2.68 0.70 8.33
C ALA A 94 2.78 -0.78 7.90
N TYR A 95 1.65 -1.43 7.59
CA TYR A 95 1.66 -2.79 7.04
C TYR A 95 2.26 -2.80 5.64
N THR A 96 1.76 -1.93 4.75
CA THR A 96 2.17 -1.93 3.33
C THR A 96 3.62 -1.49 3.18
N GLY A 97 4.03 -0.45 3.89
CA GLY A 97 5.41 0.05 3.87
C GLY A 97 6.43 -0.97 4.40
N ALA A 98 6.14 -1.60 5.54
CA ALA A 98 7.02 -2.62 6.09
C ALA A 98 7.07 -3.88 5.23
N ALA A 99 5.93 -4.33 4.70
CA ALA A 99 5.87 -5.47 3.80
C ALA A 99 6.65 -5.21 2.49
N TRP A 100 6.55 -3.99 1.93
CA TRP A 100 7.33 -3.58 0.77
C TRP A 100 8.84 -3.59 1.06
N MET A 101 9.28 -3.08 2.22
CA MET A 101 10.68 -3.10 2.62
C MET A 101 11.20 -4.53 2.77
N LEU A 102 10.43 -5.40 3.44
CA LEU A 102 10.76 -6.83 3.59
C LEU A 102 10.92 -7.51 2.24
N TRP A 103 9.96 -7.33 1.33
CA TRP A 103 10.04 -7.85 -0.03
C TRP A 103 11.28 -7.34 -0.77
N SER A 104 11.62 -6.05 -0.62
CA SER A 104 12.82 -5.47 -1.23
C SER A 104 14.13 -6.02 -0.66
N MET A 105 14.08 -6.65 0.52
CA MET A 105 15.19 -7.35 1.17
C MET A 105 15.22 -8.86 0.87
N ASP A 106 14.35 -9.35 -0.03
CA ASP A 106 14.15 -10.77 -0.34
C ASP A 106 13.59 -11.60 0.85
N GLU A 107 12.86 -10.93 1.80
CA GLU A 107 12.22 -11.52 2.97
C GLU A 107 10.72 -11.79 2.67
N ASP A 108 10.47 -12.60 1.65
CA ASP A 108 9.13 -12.80 1.07
C ASP A 108 8.10 -13.34 2.06
N GLU A 109 8.47 -14.36 2.89
CA GLU A 109 7.56 -14.94 3.86
C GLU A 109 7.09 -13.89 4.89
N ALA A 110 8.03 -13.07 5.40
CA ALA A 110 7.71 -12.02 6.38
C ALA A 110 6.86 -10.90 5.75
N ALA A 111 7.08 -10.57 4.47
CA ALA A 111 6.25 -9.62 3.73
C ALA A 111 4.81 -10.13 3.60
N ILE A 112 4.63 -11.39 3.19
CA ILE A 112 3.31 -12.03 3.06
C ILE A 112 2.58 -12.09 4.40
N GLU A 113 3.27 -12.45 5.48
CA GLU A 113 2.67 -12.48 6.83
C GLU A 113 2.15 -11.11 7.23
N LEU A 114 2.90 -10.06 6.94
CA LEU A 114 2.53 -8.69 7.29
C LEU A 114 1.35 -8.18 6.45
N TYR A 115 1.32 -8.46 5.13
CA TYR A 115 0.15 -8.18 4.30
C TYR A 115 -1.10 -8.88 4.79
N ARG A 116 -1.01 -10.18 5.14
CA ARG A 116 -2.15 -10.94 5.70
C ARG A 116 -2.65 -10.37 7.02
N ALA A 117 -1.74 -9.95 7.89
CA ALA A 117 -2.09 -9.28 9.14
C ALA A 117 -2.82 -7.96 8.85
N GLY A 118 -2.34 -7.18 7.88
CA GLY A 118 -2.98 -5.94 7.45
C GLY A 118 -4.39 -6.16 6.90
N VAL A 119 -4.60 -7.15 6.03
CA VAL A 119 -5.93 -7.53 5.52
C VAL A 119 -6.86 -7.95 6.66
N THR A 120 -6.35 -8.71 7.62
CA THR A 120 -7.15 -9.16 8.77
C THR A 120 -7.60 -8.00 9.65
N ALA A 121 -6.73 -7.02 9.89
CA ALA A 121 -7.03 -5.85 10.70
C ALA A 121 -7.88 -4.79 9.95
N ASN A 122 -7.81 -4.77 8.62
CA ASN A 122 -8.40 -3.74 7.76
C ASN A 122 -9.18 -4.37 6.58
N PRO A 123 -10.20 -5.20 6.84
CA PRO A 123 -10.88 -5.95 5.79
C PRO A 123 -11.72 -5.09 4.84
N ASP A 124 -11.97 -3.83 5.19
CA ASP A 124 -12.74 -2.84 4.45
C ASP A 124 -11.87 -1.77 3.74
N ARG A 125 -10.54 -1.91 3.79
CA ARG A 125 -9.61 -0.95 3.21
C ARG A 125 -9.01 -1.48 1.91
N TYR A 126 -9.38 -0.88 0.77
CA TYR A 126 -8.92 -1.30 -0.55
C TYR A 126 -7.39 -1.22 -0.70
N GLU A 127 -6.73 -0.30 0.02
CA GLU A 127 -5.30 -0.03 -0.10
C GLU A 127 -4.46 -1.27 0.23
N ILE A 128 -4.81 -1.98 1.32
CA ILE A 128 -4.04 -3.16 1.73
C ILE A 128 -4.17 -4.31 0.72
N TYR A 129 -5.36 -4.52 0.17
CA TYR A 129 -5.58 -5.50 -0.88
C TYR A 129 -4.84 -5.13 -2.17
N HIS A 130 -4.86 -3.85 -2.54
CA HIS A 130 -4.15 -3.37 -3.72
C HIS A 130 -2.65 -3.65 -3.60
N ASP A 131 -2.02 -3.25 -2.50
CA ASP A 131 -0.58 -3.39 -2.32
C ASP A 131 -0.16 -4.86 -2.21
N PHE A 132 -0.98 -5.70 -1.57
CA PHE A 132 -0.76 -7.14 -1.54
C PHE A 132 -0.92 -7.78 -2.93
N GLY A 133 -1.90 -7.32 -3.71
CA GLY A 133 -2.06 -7.70 -5.11
C GLY A 133 -0.86 -7.30 -5.95
N MET A 134 -0.32 -6.09 -5.74
CA MET A 134 0.90 -5.62 -6.41
C MET A 134 2.11 -6.48 -6.09
N TYR A 135 2.27 -6.91 -4.84
CA TYR A 135 3.31 -7.88 -4.47
C TYR A 135 3.24 -9.14 -5.35
N TYR A 136 2.10 -9.81 -5.40
CA TYR A 136 1.93 -11.02 -6.20
C TYR A 136 2.04 -10.76 -7.70
N PHE A 137 1.59 -9.61 -8.17
CA PHE A 137 1.74 -9.21 -9.58
C PHE A 137 3.20 -9.09 -9.99
N HIS A 138 4.05 -8.51 -9.14
CA HIS A 138 5.49 -8.42 -9.39
C HIS A 138 6.19 -9.78 -9.32
N GLU A 139 5.72 -10.67 -8.45
CA GLU A 139 6.18 -12.07 -8.40
C GLU A 139 5.62 -12.93 -9.55
N LYS A 140 4.74 -12.36 -10.38
CA LYS A 140 4.05 -13.03 -11.50
C LYS A 140 3.13 -14.18 -11.07
N ASP A 141 2.74 -14.21 -9.81
CA ASP A 141 1.68 -15.09 -9.29
C ASP A 141 0.32 -14.41 -9.56
N TYR A 142 -0.09 -14.44 -10.85
CA TYR A 142 -1.26 -13.69 -11.28
C TYR A 142 -2.56 -14.19 -10.65
N ASP A 143 -2.67 -15.48 -10.33
CA ASP A 143 -3.86 -16.04 -9.68
C ASP A 143 -4.06 -15.42 -8.28
N LYS A 144 -3.01 -15.37 -7.47
CA LYS A 144 -3.08 -14.73 -6.15
C LYS A 144 -3.21 -13.21 -6.25
N ALA A 145 -2.60 -12.58 -7.25
CA ALA A 145 -2.77 -11.15 -7.48
C ALA A 145 -4.24 -10.82 -7.81
N VAL A 146 -4.91 -11.62 -8.65
CA VAL A 146 -6.33 -11.46 -8.99
C VAL A 146 -7.19 -11.58 -7.72
N GLU A 147 -6.93 -12.55 -6.84
CA GLU A 147 -7.64 -12.69 -5.56
C GLU A 147 -7.59 -11.40 -4.73
N GLN A 148 -6.41 -10.81 -4.61
CA GLN A 148 -6.24 -9.57 -3.84
C GLN A 148 -6.85 -8.37 -4.56
N PHE A 149 -6.67 -8.22 -5.87
CA PHE A 149 -7.29 -7.12 -6.61
C PHE A 149 -8.82 -7.17 -6.62
N ARG A 150 -9.44 -8.36 -6.53
CA ARG A 150 -10.89 -8.47 -6.30
C ARG A 150 -11.27 -7.85 -4.94
N GLY A 151 -10.54 -8.14 -3.87
CA GLY A 151 -10.74 -7.50 -2.58
C GLY A 151 -10.63 -5.97 -2.65
N SER A 152 -9.67 -5.44 -3.43
CA SER A 152 -9.54 -4.00 -3.65
C SER A 152 -10.78 -3.41 -4.37
N VAL A 153 -11.29 -4.09 -5.40
CA VAL A 153 -12.49 -3.65 -6.14
C VAL A 153 -13.76 -3.74 -5.27
N GLU A 154 -13.90 -4.78 -4.48
CA GLU A 154 -15.03 -4.99 -3.56
C GLU A 154 -15.09 -3.93 -2.44
N ASN A 155 -13.95 -3.35 -2.09
CA ASN A 155 -13.82 -2.26 -1.12
C ASN A 155 -13.74 -0.87 -1.79
N ASP A 156 -14.42 -0.72 -2.93
CA ASP A 156 -14.65 0.57 -3.61
C ASP A 156 -13.38 1.36 -3.96
N ALA A 157 -12.29 0.68 -4.34
CA ALA A 157 -11.08 1.32 -4.84
C ALA A 157 -11.42 2.33 -5.97
N PRO A 158 -10.75 3.49 -6.04
CA PRO A 158 -10.88 4.41 -7.17
C PRO A 158 -10.58 3.74 -8.53
N ALA A 159 -11.16 4.23 -9.62
CA ALA A 159 -11.05 3.63 -10.97
C ALA A 159 -9.62 3.26 -11.36
N TYR A 160 -8.65 4.13 -11.07
CA TYR A 160 -7.24 3.88 -11.38
C TYR A 160 -6.71 2.58 -10.76
N TYR A 161 -7.08 2.29 -9.51
CA TYR A 161 -6.67 1.05 -8.83
C TYR A 161 -7.44 -0.17 -9.36
N GLN A 162 -8.70 0.01 -9.75
CA GLN A 162 -9.52 -1.07 -10.31
C GLN A 162 -9.03 -1.59 -11.67
N HIS A 163 -8.22 -0.82 -12.42
CA HIS A 163 -7.56 -1.30 -13.63
C HIS A 163 -6.64 -2.50 -13.40
N MET A 164 -6.13 -2.66 -12.18
CA MET A 164 -5.18 -3.74 -11.89
C MET A 164 -5.81 -5.13 -11.98
N LEU A 165 -7.08 -5.29 -11.62
CA LEU A 165 -7.78 -6.57 -11.72
C LEU A 165 -7.82 -7.09 -13.17
N PRO A 166 -8.44 -6.40 -14.14
CA PRO A 166 -8.48 -6.89 -15.52
C PRO A 166 -7.10 -6.95 -16.17
N ASN A 167 -6.18 -6.02 -15.88
CA ASN A 167 -4.79 -6.13 -16.36
C ASN A 167 -4.10 -7.40 -15.86
N CYS A 168 -4.34 -7.79 -14.62
CA CYS A 168 -3.77 -9.00 -14.04
C CYS A 168 -4.34 -10.25 -14.70
N LEU A 169 -5.65 -10.28 -14.96
CA LEU A 169 -6.33 -11.35 -15.69
C LEU A 169 -5.78 -11.49 -17.13
N GLU A 170 -5.57 -10.38 -17.86
CA GLU A 170 -4.94 -10.42 -19.19
C GLU A 170 -3.55 -11.08 -19.12
N ARG A 171 -2.73 -10.70 -18.14
CA ARG A 171 -1.37 -11.25 -17.96
C ARG A 171 -1.37 -12.71 -17.52
N GLY A 172 -2.39 -13.13 -16.78
CA GLY A 172 -2.62 -14.50 -16.38
C GLY A 172 -3.18 -15.38 -17.51
N GLY A 173 -3.57 -14.79 -18.65
CA GLY A 173 -4.14 -15.53 -19.78
C GLY A 173 -5.65 -15.79 -19.68
N HIS A 174 -6.35 -15.07 -18.79
CA HIS A 174 -7.80 -15.18 -18.53
C HIS A 174 -8.55 -14.11 -19.36
N ALA A 175 -8.46 -14.17 -20.69
CA ALA A 175 -8.93 -13.11 -21.58
C ALA A 175 -10.44 -12.86 -21.50
N GLU A 176 -11.26 -13.90 -21.37
CA GLU A 176 -12.71 -13.78 -21.22
C GLU A 176 -13.08 -13.04 -19.91
N GLU A 177 -12.47 -13.44 -18.77
CA GLU A 177 -12.71 -12.79 -17.49
C GLU A 177 -12.21 -11.34 -17.52
N ALA A 178 -11.04 -11.09 -18.11
CA ALA A 178 -10.51 -9.75 -18.27
C ALA A 178 -11.48 -8.83 -19.05
N LEU A 179 -12.07 -9.35 -20.13
CA LEU A 179 -13.07 -8.62 -20.90
C LEU A 179 -14.32 -8.28 -20.08
N GLU A 180 -14.80 -9.21 -19.27
CA GLU A 180 -15.92 -8.99 -18.37
C GLU A 180 -15.61 -7.91 -17.31
N GLU A 181 -14.44 -7.97 -16.69
CA GLU A 181 -14.02 -6.98 -15.69
C GLU A 181 -13.79 -5.59 -16.30
N TRP A 182 -13.20 -5.48 -17.51
CA TRP A 182 -13.09 -4.18 -18.21
C TRP A 182 -14.47 -3.59 -18.53
N ARG A 183 -15.43 -4.42 -18.94
CA ARG A 183 -16.81 -3.96 -19.19
C ARG A 183 -17.51 -3.52 -17.90
N ALA A 184 -17.30 -4.26 -16.81
CA ALA A 184 -17.84 -3.91 -15.49
C ALA A 184 -17.27 -2.58 -14.99
N LEU A 185 -15.94 -2.37 -15.17
CA LEU A 185 -15.27 -1.13 -14.84
C LEU A 185 -15.83 0.04 -15.64
N LEU A 186 -15.96 -0.11 -16.98
CA LEU A 186 -16.50 0.95 -17.83
C LEU A 186 -17.97 1.28 -17.52
N LYS A 187 -18.75 0.28 -17.09
CA LYS A 187 -20.12 0.51 -16.61
C LYS A 187 -20.16 1.31 -15.31
N ARG A 188 -19.20 1.08 -14.41
CA ARG A 188 -19.06 1.81 -13.14
C ARG A 188 -18.48 3.20 -13.35
N PHE A 189 -17.53 3.34 -14.27
CA PHE A 189 -16.84 4.58 -14.61
C PHE A 189 -16.96 4.85 -16.12
N PRO A 190 -18.10 5.42 -16.61
CA PRO A 190 -18.36 5.59 -18.04
C PRO A 190 -17.36 6.49 -18.78
N GLU A 191 -16.68 7.38 -18.06
CA GLU A 191 -15.68 8.31 -18.61
C GLU A 191 -14.24 7.74 -18.54
N ASP A 192 -14.08 6.45 -18.19
CA ASP A 192 -12.76 5.85 -18.13
C ASP A 192 -12.09 5.82 -19.52
N PRO A 193 -10.88 6.42 -19.67
CA PRO A 193 -10.23 6.54 -20.97
C PRO A 193 -9.48 5.27 -21.41
N ILE A 194 -9.28 4.31 -20.50
CA ILE A 194 -8.43 3.13 -20.72
C ILE A 194 -9.24 1.92 -21.13
N ALA A 195 -10.34 1.65 -20.43
CA ALA A 195 -11.16 0.46 -20.62
C ALA A 195 -11.64 0.22 -22.07
N PRO A 196 -12.10 1.23 -22.84
CA PRO A 196 -12.57 0.99 -24.21
C PRO A 196 -11.52 0.38 -25.13
N ARG A 197 -10.25 0.73 -24.95
CA ARG A 197 -9.14 0.20 -25.74
C ARG A 197 -8.87 -1.27 -25.43
N HIS A 198 -8.87 -1.64 -24.15
CA HIS A 198 -8.66 -3.02 -23.72
C HIS A 198 -9.84 -3.91 -24.14
N ILE A 199 -11.08 -3.44 -23.96
CA ILE A 199 -12.29 -4.15 -24.42
C ILE A 199 -12.18 -4.49 -25.90
N LYS A 200 -11.88 -3.49 -26.74
CA LYS A 200 -11.75 -3.71 -28.19
C LYS A 200 -10.66 -4.73 -28.55
N ALA A 201 -9.49 -4.61 -27.92
CA ALA A 201 -8.36 -5.53 -28.17
C ALA A 201 -8.69 -6.97 -27.78
N LEU A 202 -9.35 -7.17 -26.62
CA LEU A 202 -9.78 -8.48 -26.16
C LEU A 202 -10.89 -9.08 -27.01
N GLU A 203 -11.85 -8.28 -27.48
CA GLU A 203 -12.89 -8.73 -28.42
C GLU A 203 -12.30 -9.21 -29.74
N GLU A 204 -11.30 -8.50 -30.30
CA GLU A 204 -10.58 -8.91 -31.48
C GLU A 204 -9.79 -10.21 -31.25
N GLN A 205 -9.09 -10.34 -30.12
CA GLN A 205 -8.33 -11.54 -29.76
C GLN A 205 -9.21 -12.77 -29.59
N LEU A 206 -10.40 -12.63 -28.98
CA LEU A 206 -11.32 -13.75 -28.72
C LEU A 206 -12.14 -14.17 -29.95
N ALA A 207 -12.10 -13.38 -31.02
CA ALA A 207 -12.77 -13.69 -32.29
C ALA A 207 -11.90 -14.51 -33.26
N GLU A 208 -10.59 -14.68 -32.99
CA GLU A 208 -9.63 -15.47 -33.76
C GLU A 208 -9.63 -16.95 -33.35
#